data_019319cbba2a58c56af1e390e881359d
#
_entry.id   019319cbba2a58c56af1e390e881359d
#
_cell.length_a   1.000
_cell.length_b   1.000
_cell.length_c   1.000
_cell.angle_alpha   90.00
_cell.angle_beta   90.00
_cell.angle_gamma   90.00
#
_symmetry.space_group_name_H-M   'P 1'
#
loop_
_entity.id
_entity.type
_entity.pdbx_description
1 polymer ?
#
loop_
_entity_poly.entity_id
_entity_poly.type
_entity_poly.pdbx_seq_one_letter_code
_entity_poly.pdbx_strand_id
1 'polypeptide(L)'
;MFPEPGKTPREDTAAVMKFYKLPKAFPRAVLDEAKRIEDAGLASEAGRRLDLRKKFIFTCDPVTARDYDDALSLETDRKGNRILGVHIADVSHYVKPGSAIDREAYKRSTSVYLCDRVVPMLPEVLCNGLCSLVPNEDRLAFSVFMTFDKNGEMVKREFAKSVIRSKARFTYEQVMDLIRKKGEGKGKKCGGSVPALGKRESSTILAISELAQQLRARRFAAGALDLEMPEAEVLLDDEGEMTGIVTRPYDESHQMIEECMVAANEAVAKELWTRGVKILARLHEPPDPEKILLLRAELRGLGVKLGNIENPKVFAQFLQSIKRNPLYPTLSMMILRSMKKAVYDSTTIGHFGLAKKYYAHFTSPIRRYPDLTLHRQLAAYLSNPSKAKVPPKLLARWAEHTSEREQVAAEAERGLVEIKKFRLMEAQLDSRQILDYDAVISKCTPFGCFVEIPELAVSGLVHISLLSHKFVKFNESDQSLSAFGGGSWRAGDRMRVHVAKVDFRQRRIDFVPVRQSRRR
;
A
#
# COMPACT_ATOMS: atom_id res chain seq x y z
N MET A 1 11.51 6.37 -19.25
CA MET A 1 10.69 7.19 -20.16
C MET A 1 9.32 7.38 -19.51
N PHE A 2 8.60 8.47 -19.74
CA PHE A 2 7.31 8.77 -19.13
C PHE A 2 6.21 8.74 -20.18
N PRO A 3 4.99 8.30 -19.88
CA PRO A 3 3.92 8.33 -20.85
C PRO A 3 3.57 9.77 -21.25
N GLU A 4 3.38 10.00 -22.54
CA GLU A 4 2.79 11.27 -23.01
C GLU A 4 1.30 11.27 -22.65
N PRO A 5 0.72 12.45 -22.30
CA PRO A 5 -0.69 12.54 -22.01
C PRO A 5 -1.53 12.22 -23.25
N GLY A 6 -2.79 11.81 -23.05
CA GLY A 6 -3.78 11.70 -24.10
C GLY A 6 -4.09 13.07 -24.74
N LYS A 7 -4.90 13.08 -25.79
CA LYS A 7 -5.40 14.35 -26.37
C LYS A 7 -6.36 15.07 -25.43
N THR A 8 -7.10 14.29 -24.65
CA THR A 8 -8.04 14.77 -23.64
C THR A 8 -7.76 14.09 -22.29
N PRO A 9 -8.21 14.66 -21.15
CA PRO A 9 -8.04 14.04 -19.83
C PRO A 9 -8.62 12.61 -19.74
N ARG A 10 -9.72 12.33 -20.42
CA ARG A 10 -10.32 10.97 -20.49
C ARG A 10 -9.43 9.97 -21.21
N GLU A 11 -8.57 10.42 -22.12
CA GLU A 11 -7.67 9.55 -22.88
C GLU A 11 -6.35 9.26 -22.15
N ASP A 12 -6.04 9.97 -21.08
CA ASP A 12 -4.77 9.80 -20.34
C ASP A 12 -4.56 8.37 -19.86
N THR A 13 -5.61 7.76 -19.33
CA THR A 13 -5.58 6.38 -18.87
C THR A 13 -5.25 5.41 -20.00
N ALA A 14 -5.85 5.61 -21.19
CA ALA A 14 -5.56 4.79 -22.36
C ALA A 14 -4.11 4.98 -22.85
N ALA A 15 -3.56 6.21 -22.77
CA ALA A 15 -2.18 6.51 -23.10
C ALA A 15 -1.21 5.82 -22.12
N VAL A 16 -1.46 5.90 -20.82
CA VAL A 16 -0.68 5.21 -19.77
C VAL A 16 -0.75 3.69 -19.97
N MET A 17 -1.93 3.12 -20.17
CA MET A 17 -2.10 1.68 -20.41
C MET A 17 -1.32 1.22 -21.65
N LYS A 18 -1.34 2.01 -22.73
CA LYS A 18 -0.58 1.70 -23.94
C LYS A 18 0.92 1.74 -23.68
N PHE A 19 1.41 2.77 -23.00
CA PHE A 19 2.84 2.95 -22.70
C PHE A 19 3.40 1.81 -21.85
N TYR A 20 2.72 1.44 -20.77
CA TYR A 20 3.12 0.35 -19.87
C TYR A 20 2.67 -1.03 -20.35
N LYS A 21 2.09 -1.13 -21.55
CA LYS A 21 1.57 -2.38 -22.14
C LYS A 21 0.62 -3.13 -21.21
N LEU A 22 -0.25 -2.40 -20.50
CA LEU A 22 -1.27 -2.99 -19.65
C LEU A 22 -2.38 -3.61 -20.51
N PRO A 23 -2.87 -4.80 -20.18
CA PRO A 23 -3.90 -5.48 -20.97
C PRO A 23 -5.26 -4.77 -20.80
N LYS A 24 -5.96 -4.56 -21.93
CA LYS A 24 -7.29 -3.90 -21.95
C LYS A 24 -8.45 -4.85 -21.65
N ALA A 25 -8.32 -6.10 -22.03
CA ALA A 25 -9.36 -7.10 -21.90
C ALA A 25 -8.76 -8.48 -21.60
N PHE A 26 -9.61 -9.42 -21.22
CA PHE A 26 -9.22 -10.82 -21.09
C PHE A 26 -9.42 -11.56 -22.43
N PRO A 27 -8.53 -12.51 -22.77
CA PRO A 27 -8.72 -13.41 -23.91
C PRO A 27 -10.01 -14.22 -23.76
N ARG A 28 -10.66 -14.57 -24.89
CA ARG A 28 -11.92 -15.32 -24.88
C ARG A 28 -11.81 -16.65 -24.13
N ALA A 29 -10.73 -17.40 -24.33
CA ALA A 29 -10.49 -18.66 -23.62
C ALA A 29 -10.49 -18.50 -22.09
N VAL A 30 -10.04 -17.35 -21.57
CA VAL A 30 -10.06 -17.03 -20.14
C VAL A 30 -11.48 -16.76 -19.66
N LEU A 31 -12.27 -16.01 -20.44
CA LEU A 31 -13.67 -15.71 -20.11
C LEU A 31 -14.54 -16.96 -20.17
N ASP A 32 -14.34 -17.81 -21.18
CA ASP A 32 -15.06 -19.07 -21.33
C ASP A 32 -14.73 -20.05 -20.19
N GLU A 33 -13.47 -20.08 -19.71
CA GLU A 33 -13.09 -20.87 -18.55
C GLU A 33 -13.71 -20.31 -17.27
N ALA A 34 -13.69 -18.99 -17.08
CA ALA A 34 -14.27 -18.32 -15.91
C ALA A 34 -15.78 -18.61 -15.81
N LYS A 35 -16.51 -18.57 -16.93
CA LYS A 35 -17.93 -18.90 -16.97
C LYS A 35 -18.20 -20.35 -16.60
N ARG A 36 -17.40 -21.30 -17.09
CA ARG A 36 -17.54 -22.73 -16.72
C ARG A 36 -17.33 -22.97 -15.23
N ILE A 37 -16.42 -22.20 -14.60
CA ILE A 37 -16.17 -22.27 -13.16
C ILE A 37 -17.37 -21.71 -12.39
N GLU A 38 -17.97 -20.61 -12.87
CA GLU A 38 -19.18 -20.02 -12.30
C GLU A 38 -20.35 -21.00 -12.33
N ASP A 39 -20.59 -21.63 -13.47
CA ASP A 39 -21.68 -22.60 -13.68
C ASP A 39 -21.52 -23.85 -12.80
N ALA A 40 -20.29 -24.27 -12.46
CA ALA A 40 -20.02 -25.44 -11.62
C ALA A 40 -20.36 -25.24 -10.15
N GLY A 41 -20.38 -23.98 -9.65
CA GLY A 41 -20.78 -23.62 -8.29
C GLY A 41 -19.87 -24.20 -7.18
N LEU A 42 -20.33 -24.10 -5.93
CA LEU A 42 -19.57 -24.47 -4.72
C LEU A 42 -19.98 -25.79 -4.07
N ALA A 43 -21.13 -26.37 -4.44
CA ALA A 43 -21.81 -27.37 -3.63
C ALA A 43 -20.97 -28.65 -3.37
N SER A 44 -20.21 -29.13 -4.35
CA SER A 44 -19.39 -30.34 -4.24
C SER A 44 -18.17 -30.20 -3.30
N GLU A 45 -17.68 -28.98 -3.08
CA GLU A 45 -16.48 -28.72 -2.29
C GLU A 45 -16.78 -28.37 -0.83
N ALA A 46 -17.91 -27.72 -0.56
CA ALA A 46 -18.25 -27.24 0.78
C ALA A 46 -18.27 -28.37 1.83
N GLY A 47 -18.74 -29.57 1.44
CA GLY A 47 -18.80 -30.74 2.34
C GLY A 47 -17.45 -31.37 2.70
N ARG A 48 -16.37 -31.02 1.98
CA ARG A 48 -15.02 -31.57 2.20
C ARG A 48 -14.12 -30.63 3.02
N ARG A 49 -14.62 -29.46 3.38
CA ARG A 49 -13.86 -28.40 4.04
C ARG A 49 -14.29 -28.19 5.47
N LEU A 50 -13.44 -27.52 6.25
CA LEU A 50 -13.79 -27.07 7.58
C LEU A 50 -14.96 -26.08 7.51
N ASP A 51 -16.11 -26.45 8.10
CA ASP A 51 -17.31 -25.60 8.10
C ASP A 51 -17.22 -24.52 9.20
N LEU A 52 -17.09 -23.27 8.78
CA LEU A 52 -17.01 -22.09 9.64
C LEU A 52 -18.22 -21.15 9.47
N ARG A 53 -19.24 -21.55 8.72
CA ARG A 53 -20.40 -20.71 8.37
C ARG A 53 -21.20 -20.20 9.57
N LYS A 54 -21.13 -20.89 10.70
CA LYS A 54 -21.80 -20.50 11.95
C LYS A 54 -20.99 -19.50 12.79
N LYS A 55 -19.70 -19.31 12.51
CA LYS A 55 -18.85 -18.37 13.25
C LYS A 55 -19.15 -16.94 12.84
N PHE A 56 -18.90 -16.00 13.77
CA PHE A 56 -18.88 -14.59 13.43
C PHE A 56 -17.58 -14.29 12.69
N ILE A 57 -17.71 -14.09 11.39
CA ILE A 57 -16.63 -13.74 10.45
C ILE A 57 -17.08 -12.47 9.73
N PHE A 58 -16.20 -11.52 9.56
CA PHE A 58 -16.49 -10.25 8.88
C PHE A 58 -15.32 -9.80 8.01
N THR A 59 -15.61 -8.97 7.01
CA THR A 59 -14.61 -8.26 6.21
C THR A 59 -14.54 -6.79 6.60
N CYS A 60 -13.39 -6.13 6.35
CA CYS A 60 -13.21 -4.70 6.57
C CYS A 60 -12.37 -4.12 5.43
N ASP A 61 -12.99 -3.31 4.59
CA ASP A 61 -12.44 -2.87 3.31
C ASP A 61 -12.83 -1.41 3.02
N PRO A 62 -12.16 -0.73 2.07
CA PRO A 62 -12.60 0.58 1.57
C PRO A 62 -14.02 0.53 1.03
N VAL A 63 -14.74 1.66 1.08
CA VAL A 63 -16.13 1.76 0.58
C VAL A 63 -16.25 1.28 -0.87
N THR A 64 -15.27 1.58 -1.69
CA THR A 64 -15.24 1.30 -3.14
C THR A 64 -14.81 -0.12 -3.50
N ALA A 65 -14.28 -0.90 -2.54
CA ALA A 65 -13.83 -2.27 -2.79
C ALA A 65 -14.98 -3.22 -3.14
N ARG A 66 -14.71 -4.17 -4.04
CA ARG A 66 -15.63 -5.25 -4.45
C ARG A 66 -14.98 -6.63 -4.36
N ASP A 67 -13.67 -6.68 -4.32
CA ASP A 67 -12.81 -7.86 -4.28
C ASP A 67 -12.29 -8.10 -2.85
N TYR A 68 -13.16 -8.65 -1.99
CA TYR A 68 -12.83 -8.89 -0.58
C TYR A 68 -11.96 -10.14 -0.46
N ASP A 69 -10.65 -9.93 -0.34
CA ASP A 69 -9.65 -11.00 -0.23
C ASP A 69 -9.66 -11.67 1.16
N ASP A 70 -9.92 -10.92 2.21
CA ASP A 70 -9.72 -11.34 3.59
C ASP A 70 -10.92 -11.08 4.52
N ALA A 71 -11.08 -11.97 5.49
CA ALA A 71 -12.06 -11.86 6.56
C ALA A 71 -11.46 -12.32 7.88
N LEU A 72 -11.97 -11.79 8.99
CA LEU A 72 -11.46 -12.01 10.33
C LEU A 72 -12.47 -12.68 11.26
N SER A 73 -11.95 -13.49 12.19
CA SER A 73 -12.68 -14.01 13.36
C SER A 73 -11.77 -14.05 14.59
N LEU A 74 -12.34 -14.03 15.77
CA LEU A 74 -11.61 -14.20 17.03
C LEU A 74 -12.40 -15.10 17.98
N GLU A 75 -11.67 -16.05 18.56
CA GLU A 75 -12.15 -16.92 19.64
C GLU A 75 -11.15 -16.89 20.81
N THR A 76 -11.61 -17.35 21.95
CA THR A 76 -10.76 -17.53 23.14
C THR A 76 -10.77 -19.00 23.54
N ASP A 77 -9.59 -19.58 23.77
CA ASP A 77 -9.49 -20.96 24.25
C ASP A 77 -9.75 -21.04 25.77
N ARG A 78 -9.80 -22.27 26.30
CA ARG A 78 -10.02 -22.52 27.73
C ARG A 78 -8.91 -21.98 28.63
N LYS A 79 -7.74 -21.64 28.08
CA LYS A 79 -6.60 -21.07 28.81
C LYS A 79 -6.59 -19.54 28.76
N GLY A 80 -7.58 -18.93 28.08
CA GLY A 80 -7.65 -17.48 27.88
C GLY A 80 -6.78 -16.96 26.72
N ASN A 81 -6.18 -17.83 25.89
CA ASN A 81 -5.44 -17.41 24.71
C ASN A 81 -6.41 -16.99 23.60
N ARG A 82 -6.02 -16.00 22.81
CA ARG A 82 -6.79 -15.49 21.68
C ARG A 82 -6.46 -16.26 20.41
N ILE A 83 -7.46 -16.84 19.76
CA ILE A 83 -7.33 -17.56 18.49
C ILE A 83 -7.85 -16.62 17.39
N LEU A 84 -6.93 -15.95 16.72
CA LEU A 84 -7.24 -15.12 15.56
C LEU A 84 -7.37 -16.01 14.34
N GLY A 85 -8.52 -15.97 13.68
CA GLY A 85 -8.75 -16.57 12.38
C GLY A 85 -8.63 -15.50 11.28
N VAL A 86 -7.71 -15.73 10.34
CA VAL A 86 -7.60 -14.96 9.10
C VAL A 86 -8.02 -15.87 7.96
N HIS A 87 -9.10 -15.50 7.27
CA HIS A 87 -9.75 -16.30 6.24
C HIS A 87 -9.56 -15.61 4.90
N ILE A 88 -8.77 -16.21 4.00
CA ILE A 88 -8.42 -15.64 2.71
C ILE A 88 -9.17 -16.37 1.61
N ALA A 89 -9.69 -15.64 0.63
CA ALA A 89 -10.36 -16.20 -0.55
C ALA A 89 -9.52 -17.31 -1.18
N ASP A 90 -10.08 -18.54 -1.31
CA ASP A 90 -9.33 -19.67 -1.89
C ASP A 90 -9.35 -19.64 -3.42
N VAL A 91 -8.70 -18.63 -3.99
CA VAL A 91 -8.51 -18.47 -5.44
C VAL A 91 -7.84 -19.71 -6.05
N SER A 92 -6.98 -20.39 -5.28
CA SER A 92 -6.28 -21.60 -5.74
C SER A 92 -7.21 -22.79 -6.04
N HIS A 93 -8.43 -22.76 -5.50
CA HIS A 93 -9.45 -23.74 -5.85
C HIS A 93 -9.95 -23.53 -7.28
N TYR A 94 -10.19 -22.31 -7.68
CA TYR A 94 -10.75 -21.95 -8.99
C TYR A 94 -9.69 -21.90 -10.08
N VAL A 95 -8.57 -21.24 -9.81
CA VAL A 95 -7.49 -21.03 -10.77
C VAL A 95 -6.47 -22.15 -10.68
N LYS A 96 -6.64 -23.18 -11.54
CA LYS A 96 -5.74 -24.35 -11.55
C LYS A 96 -4.42 -24.04 -12.26
N PRO A 97 -3.29 -24.61 -11.81
CA PRO A 97 -2.01 -24.44 -12.49
C PRO A 97 -2.09 -24.83 -13.97
N GLY A 98 -1.58 -23.97 -14.85
CA GLY A 98 -1.54 -24.21 -16.30
C GLY A 98 -2.86 -23.99 -17.04
N SER A 99 -3.94 -23.57 -16.38
CA SER A 99 -5.21 -23.21 -17.01
C SER A 99 -5.09 -21.92 -17.84
N ALA A 100 -6.10 -21.57 -18.63
CA ALA A 100 -6.09 -20.31 -19.38
C ALA A 100 -6.06 -19.10 -18.43
N ILE A 101 -6.86 -19.15 -17.36
CA ILE A 101 -6.89 -18.11 -16.33
C ILE A 101 -5.55 -18.02 -15.63
N ASP A 102 -4.91 -19.14 -15.27
CA ASP A 102 -3.59 -19.13 -14.61
C ASP A 102 -2.50 -18.50 -15.46
N ARG A 103 -2.45 -18.84 -16.75
CA ARG A 103 -1.48 -18.23 -17.67
C ARG A 103 -1.67 -16.71 -17.80
N GLU A 104 -2.92 -16.26 -17.87
CA GLU A 104 -3.23 -14.83 -17.96
C GLU A 104 -2.95 -14.12 -16.62
N ALA A 105 -3.31 -14.76 -15.47
CA ALA A 105 -3.00 -14.24 -14.15
C ALA A 105 -1.47 -14.10 -13.92
N TYR A 106 -0.68 -15.09 -14.35
CA TYR A 106 0.78 -15.00 -14.33
C TYR A 106 1.29 -13.83 -15.17
N LYS A 107 0.79 -13.69 -16.41
CA LYS A 107 1.18 -12.59 -17.32
C LYS A 107 0.88 -11.22 -16.73
N ARG A 108 -0.26 -11.04 -16.07
CA ARG A 108 -0.65 -9.80 -15.39
C ARG A 108 0.11 -9.62 -14.08
N SER A 109 0.30 -10.70 -13.33
CA SER A 109 0.95 -10.84 -12.02
C SER A 109 0.31 -10.06 -10.88
N THR A 110 -0.25 -8.90 -11.14
CA THR A 110 -0.93 -8.06 -10.15
C THR A 110 -2.05 -7.25 -10.80
N SER A 111 -3.09 -6.94 -10.03
CA SER A 111 -4.05 -5.92 -10.42
C SER A 111 -3.38 -4.55 -10.39
N VAL A 112 -3.81 -3.62 -11.27
CA VAL A 112 -3.29 -2.25 -11.35
C VAL A 112 -4.43 -1.29 -11.03
N TYR A 113 -4.21 -0.42 -10.03
CA TYR A 113 -5.23 0.51 -9.52
C TYR A 113 -4.96 1.92 -10.06
N LEU A 114 -5.50 2.19 -11.24
CA LEU A 114 -5.45 3.53 -11.84
C LEU A 114 -6.49 4.43 -11.16
N CYS A 115 -6.31 5.74 -11.22
CA CYS A 115 -7.20 6.67 -10.50
C CYS A 115 -8.66 6.66 -10.98
N ASP A 116 -8.94 6.16 -12.20
CA ASP A 116 -10.28 6.08 -12.78
C ASP A 116 -10.80 4.64 -12.96
N ARG A 117 -9.95 3.64 -12.88
CA ARG A 117 -10.31 2.22 -13.08
C ARG A 117 -9.31 1.24 -12.53
N VAL A 118 -9.75 0.01 -12.35
CA VAL A 118 -8.89 -1.13 -12.02
C VAL A 118 -8.65 -1.98 -13.28
N VAL A 119 -7.39 -2.37 -13.51
CA VAL A 119 -7.02 -3.43 -14.47
C VAL A 119 -6.81 -4.71 -13.66
N PRO A 120 -7.81 -5.60 -13.54
CA PRO A 120 -7.75 -6.71 -12.62
C PRO A 120 -6.83 -7.83 -13.11
N MET A 121 -6.23 -8.58 -12.16
CA MET A 121 -5.46 -9.79 -12.45
C MET A 121 -6.35 -10.94 -12.93
N LEU A 122 -7.54 -11.08 -12.37
CA LEU A 122 -8.52 -12.12 -12.66
C LEU A 122 -9.79 -11.53 -13.28
N PRO A 123 -10.56 -12.30 -14.10
CA PRO A 123 -11.87 -11.87 -14.59
C PRO A 123 -12.82 -11.48 -13.46
N GLU A 124 -13.68 -10.49 -13.70
CA GLU A 124 -14.60 -9.92 -12.68
C GLU A 124 -15.52 -10.98 -12.06
N VAL A 125 -15.97 -11.96 -12.80
CA VAL A 125 -16.78 -13.07 -12.28
C VAL A 125 -16.05 -13.85 -11.17
N LEU A 126 -14.72 -13.87 -11.19
CA LEU A 126 -13.92 -14.47 -10.13
C LEU A 126 -13.59 -13.44 -9.05
N CYS A 127 -12.99 -12.31 -9.40
CA CYS A 127 -12.47 -11.36 -8.39
C CYS A 127 -13.59 -10.66 -7.62
N ASN A 128 -14.68 -10.26 -8.25
CA ASN A 128 -15.80 -9.58 -7.59
C ASN A 128 -16.95 -10.55 -7.21
N GLY A 129 -16.95 -11.77 -7.80
CA GLY A 129 -17.99 -12.78 -7.64
C GLY A 129 -17.56 -13.94 -6.73
N LEU A 130 -17.12 -15.05 -7.36
CA LEU A 130 -16.90 -16.32 -6.67
C LEU A 130 -15.82 -16.30 -5.59
N CYS A 131 -14.76 -15.51 -5.79
CA CYS A 131 -13.67 -15.42 -4.82
C CYS A 131 -13.95 -14.39 -3.73
N SER A 132 -14.61 -13.29 -4.06
CA SER A 132 -14.87 -12.21 -3.09
C SER A 132 -15.68 -12.69 -1.89
N LEU A 133 -15.21 -12.44 -0.67
CA LEU A 133 -15.82 -12.89 0.58
C LEU A 133 -17.03 -12.02 0.97
N VAL A 134 -17.97 -11.88 0.02
CA VAL A 134 -19.18 -11.07 0.19
C VAL A 134 -20.04 -11.53 1.37
N PRO A 135 -20.75 -10.63 2.06
CA PRO A 135 -21.54 -10.99 3.23
C PRO A 135 -22.75 -11.86 2.86
N ASN A 136 -23.10 -12.76 3.80
CA ASN A 136 -24.26 -13.66 3.77
C ASN A 136 -24.24 -14.74 2.66
N GLU A 137 -23.11 -14.91 1.98
CA GLU A 137 -22.94 -15.97 0.99
C GLU A 137 -21.86 -16.97 1.42
N ASP A 138 -22.03 -18.24 1.02
CA ASP A 138 -21.01 -19.26 1.24
C ASP A 138 -19.83 -18.99 0.31
N ARG A 139 -18.62 -18.98 0.88
CA ARG A 139 -17.38 -18.76 0.13
C ARG A 139 -16.31 -19.74 0.56
N LEU A 140 -15.54 -20.20 -0.42
CA LEU A 140 -14.37 -21.03 -0.15
C LEU A 140 -13.21 -20.14 0.32
N ALA A 141 -12.65 -20.50 1.46
CA ALA A 141 -11.53 -19.78 2.04
C ALA A 141 -10.36 -20.72 2.38
N PHE A 142 -9.20 -20.12 2.52
CA PHE A 142 -8.05 -20.72 3.15
C PHE A 142 -7.84 -20.02 4.49
N SER A 143 -8.07 -20.73 5.57
CA SER A 143 -8.05 -20.16 6.92
C SER A 143 -6.71 -20.41 7.61
N VAL A 144 -6.17 -19.36 8.21
CA VAL A 144 -5.00 -19.38 9.09
C VAL A 144 -5.47 -19.07 10.50
N PHE A 145 -5.32 -20.01 11.42
CA PHE A 145 -5.62 -19.83 12.83
C PHE A 145 -4.32 -19.62 13.60
N MET A 146 -4.24 -18.51 14.31
CA MET A 146 -3.07 -18.14 15.10
C MET A 146 -3.48 -17.96 16.56
N THR A 147 -2.92 -18.78 17.43
CA THR A 147 -3.17 -18.68 18.86
C THR A 147 -2.12 -17.78 19.51
N PHE A 148 -2.55 -16.73 20.15
CA PHE A 148 -1.73 -15.78 20.88
C PHE A 148 -1.97 -15.88 22.37
N ASP A 149 -0.89 -15.87 23.14
CA ASP A 149 -0.96 -15.78 24.59
C ASP A 149 -1.34 -14.35 25.06
N LYS A 150 -1.42 -14.13 26.36
CA LYS A 150 -1.72 -12.83 26.96
C LYS A 150 -0.71 -11.73 26.61
N ASN A 151 0.53 -12.11 26.25
CA ASN A 151 1.59 -11.18 25.87
C ASN A 151 1.62 -10.89 24.36
N GLY A 152 0.68 -11.48 23.58
CA GLY A 152 0.65 -11.37 22.12
C GLY A 152 1.74 -12.18 21.44
N GLU A 153 2.25 -13.25 22.07
CA GLU A 153 3.18 -14.18 21.45
C GLU A 153 2.41 -15.30 20.75
N MET A 154 2.76 -15.58 19.48
CA MET A 154 2.13 -16.66 18.72
C MET A 154 2.65 -18.01 19.20
N VAL A 155 1.82 -18.74 19.96
CA VAL A 155 2.16 -20.05 20.55
C VAL A 155 1.75 -21.22 19.66
N LYS A 156 0.76 -21.03 18.75
CA LYS A 156 0.29 -22.09 17.84
C LYS A 156 -0.19 -21.46 16.53
N ARG A 157 -0.03 -22.21 15.42
CA ARG A 157 -0.64 -21.89 14.12
C ARG A 157 -1.19 -23.15 13.45
N GLU A 158 -2.32 -22.99 12.79
CA GLU A 158 -3.02 -24.06 12.09
C GLU A 158 -3.57 -23.54 10.76
N PHE A 159 -3.66 -24.41 9.78
CA PHE A 159 -4.09 -24.04 8.43
C PHE A 159 -5.15 -25.02 7.94
N ALA A 160 -6.20 -24.52 7.33
CA ALA A 160 -7.26 -25.37 6.79
C ALA A 160 -7.93 -24.72 5.57
N LYS A 161 -8.28 -25.56 4.58
CA LYS A 161 -9.27 -25.16 3.61
C LYS A 161 -10.64 -25.19 4.27
N SER A 162 -11.38 -24.10 4.17
CA SER A 162 -12.65 -23.89 4.87
C SER A 162 -13.75 -23.42 3.95
N VAL A 163 -14.98 -23.51 4.41
CA VAL A 163 -16.13 -22.77 3.90
C VAL A 163 -16.59 -21.79 4.97
N ILE A 164 -16.71 -20.53 4.59
CA ILE A 164 -17.13 -19.45 5.47
C ILE A 164 -18.42 -18.81 4.94
N ARG A 165 -19.09 -18.07 5.83
CA ARG A 165 -20.15 -17.12 5.47
C ARG A 165 -19.90 -15.86 6.26
N SER A 166 -19.36 -14.83 5.60
CA SER A 166 -19.16 -13.52 6.22
C SER A 166 -20.51 -12.99 6.72
N LYS A 167 -20.58 -12.54 7.97
CA LYS A 167 -21.82 -12.03 8.60
C LYS A 167 -22.02 -10.55 8.34
N ALA A 168 -20.94 -9.83 8.10
CA ALA A 168 -20.97 -8.40 7.85
C ALA A 168 -19.76 -7.95 7.05
N ARG A 169 -19.95 -6.90 6.27
CA ARG A 169 -18.88 -6.10 5.68
C ARG A 169 -18.84 -4.76 6.39
N PHE A 170 -17.69 -4.38 6.88
CA PHE A 170 -17.42 -3.06 7.46
C PHE A 170 -16.56 -2.22 6.53
N THR A 171 -16.68 -0.90 6.66
CA THR A 171 -15.68 0.03 6.18
C THR A 171 -14.73 0.41 7.32
N TYR A 172 -13.55 0.93 6.97
CA TYR A 172 -12.58 1.40 7.95
C TYR A 172 -13.17 2.45 8.88
N GLU A 173 -13.99 3.36 8.34
CA GLU A 173 -14.66 4.41 9.09
C GLU A 173 -15.63 3.82 10.13
N GLN A 174 -16.41 2.80 9.74
CA GLN A 174 -17.36 2.13 10.64
C GLN A 174 -16.63 1.41 11.80
N VAL A 175 -15.50 0.76 11.50
CA VAL A 175 -14.67 0.12 12.54
C VAL A 175 -14.05 1.17 13.45
N MET A 176 -13.55 2.28 12.89
CA MET A 176 -12.99 3.38 13.68
C MET A 176 -14.04 4.01 14.61
N ASP A 177 -15.26 4.16 14.14
CA ASP A 177 -16.38 4.65 14.98
C ASP A 177 -16.68 3.70 16.15
N LEU A 178 -16.58 2.37 15.95
CA LEU A 178 -16.72 1.39 17.04
C LEU A 178 -15.59 1.53 18.07
N ILE A 179 -14.35 1.70 17.62
CA ILE A 179 -13.17 1.85 18.46
C ILE A 179 -13.30 3.13 19.32
N ARG A 180 -13.66 4.26 18.71
CA ARG A 180 -13.84 5.56 19.40
C ARG A 180 -14.96 5.51 20.45
N LYS A 181 -16.09 4.89 20.14
CA LYS A 181 -17.22 4.74 21.09
C LYS A 181 -16.85 3.97 22.37
N LYS A 182 -15.84 3.09 22.31
CA LYS A 182 -15.31 2.43 23.51
C LYS A 182 -14.52 3.42 24.40
N GLY A 183 -13.79 4.37 23.80
CA GLY A 183 -12.98 5.37 24.52
C GLY A 183 -13.80 6.54 25.10
N GLU A 184 -14.92 6.89 24.46
CA GLU A 184 -15.80 7.98 24.88
C GLU A 184 -17.09 7.38 25.46
N GLY A 185 -17.27 7.40 26.79
CA GLY A 185 -18.54 7.05 27.41
C GLY A 185 -19.68 7.86 26.79
N LYS A 186 -20.73 7.18 26.29
CA LYS A 186 -22.03 7.64 25.76
C LYS A 186 -22.12 9.13 25.39
N GLY A 187 -22.05 9.46 24.11
CA GLY A 187 -22.59 10.74 23.68
C GLY A 187 -21.95 11.48 22.50
N LYS A 188 -21.75 10.87 21.35
CA LYS A 188 -21.77 11.63 20.08
C LYS A 188 -22.19 10.69 18.94
N LYS A 189 -23.24 11.06 18.21
CA LYS A 189 -23.62 10.41 16.95
C LYS A 189 -22.60 10.83 15.88
N CYS A 190 -21.69 9.93 15.51
CA CYS A 190 -20.90 10.07 14.30
C CYS A 190 -21.69 9.52 13.11
N GLY A 191 -21.59 10.21 11.99
CA GLY A 191 -22.44 10.01 10.82
C GLY A 191 -22.00 8.82 9.97
N GLY A 192 -22.42 7.62 10.32
CA GLY A 192 -22.37 6.44 9.46
C GLY A 192 -23.30 5.39 10.05
N SER A 193 -24.18 4.79 9.24
CA SER A 193 -25.00 3.67 9.67
C SER A 193 -24.11 2.45 9.86
N VAL A 194 -23.59 2.25 11.07
CA VAL A 194 -22.94 0.99 11.45
C VAL A 194 -24.00 -0.10 11.37
N PRO A 195 -23.75 -1.25 10.70
CA PRO A 195 -24.65 -2.38 10.72
C PRO A 195 -25.10 -2.69 12.16
N ALA A 196 -26.36 -3.04 12.37
CA ALA A 196 -26.87 -3.39 13.69
C ALA A 196 -26.11 -4.62 14.22
N LEU A 197 -25.13 -4.36 15.07
CA LEU A 197 -24.30 -5.40 15.71
C LEU A 197 -24.83 -5.71 17.10
N GLY A 198 -24.83 -7.01 17.44
CA GLY A 198 -24.99 -7.44 18.81
C GLY A 198 -23.77 -7.04 19.66
N LYS A 199 -23.94 -7.08 20.98
CA LYS A 199 -22.84 -6.78 21.93
C LYS A 199 -21.64 -7.70 21.74
N ARG A 200 -21.89 -8.98 21.38
CA ARG A 200 -20.85 -9.99 21.19
C ARG A 200 -19.99 -9.68 19.95
N GLU A 201 -20.63 -9.32 18.83
CA GLU A 201 -19.95 -8.98 17.58
C GLU A 201 -19.07 -7.73 17.75
N SER A 202 -19.64 -6.68 18.36
CA SER A 202 -18.88 -5.46 18.67
C SER A 202 -17.69 -5.75 19.58
N SER A 203 -17.88 -6.57 20.62
CA SER A 203 -16.78 -6.98 21.51
C SER A 203 -15.69 -7.76 20.78
N THR A 204 -16.05 -8.59 19.79
CA THR A 204 -15.10 -9.35 18.98
C THR A 204 -14.22 -8.41 18.12
N ILE A 205 -14.81 -7.42 17.45
CA ILE A 205 -14.07 -6.43 16.66
C ILE A 205 -13.09 -5.65 17.55
N LEU A 206 -13.56 -5.18 18.71
CA LEU A 206 -12.72 -4.45 19.66
C LEU A 206 -11.57 -5.32 20.21
N ALA A 207 -11.81 -6.60 20.47
CA ALA A 207 -10.78 -7.52 20.94
C ALA A 207 -9.73 -7.82 19.85
N ILE A 208 -10.13 -7.83 18.56
CA ILE A 208 -9.18 -7.91 17.43
C ILE A 208 -8.33 -6.63 17.36
N SER A 209 -8.94 -5.45 17.51
CA SER A 209 -8.20 -4.18 17.55
C SER A 209 -7.17 -4.16 18.68
N GLU A 210 -7.55 -4.57 19.89
CA GLU A 210 -6.62 -4.68 21.03
C GLU A 210 -5.45 -5.65 20.74
N LEU A 211 -5.75 -6.81 20.16
CA LEU A 211 -4.70 -7.76 19.76
C LEU A 211 -3.78 -7.15 18.72
N ALA A 212 -4.33 -6.51 17.70
CA ALA A 212 -3.56 -5.87 16.64
C ALA A 212 -2.62 -4.77 17.18
N GLN A 213 -3.10 -3.92 18.09
CA GLN A 213 -2.26 -2.91 18.74
C GLN A 213 -1.13 -3.56 19.55
N GLN A 214 -1.40 -4.67 20.23
CA GLN A 214 -0.37 -5.43 20.94
C GLN A 214 0.67 -6.01 19.98
N LEU A 215 0.25 -6.59 18.83
CA LEU A 215 1.14 -7.11 17.79
C LEU A 215 1.99 -5.98 17.18
N ARG A 216 1.36 -4.83 16.90
CA ARG A 216 2.03 -3.63 16.39
C ARG A 216 3.11 -3.15 17.36
N ALA A 217 2.79 -3.01 18.64
CA ALA A 217 3.75 -2.59 19.65
C ALA A 217 4.97 -3.54 19.70
N ARG A 218 4.73 -4.85 19.66
CA ARG A 218 5.81 -5.87 19.62
C ARG A 218 6.66 -5.75 18.34
N ARG A 219 6.04 -5.52 17.19
CA ARG A 219 6.73 -5.35 15.90
C ARG A 219 7.65 -4.13 15.92
N PHE A 220 7.18 -3.00 16.43
CA PHE A 220 8.00 -1.79 16.58
C PHE A 220 9.11 -1.96 17.61
N ALA A 221 8.84 -2.63 18.74
CA ALA A 221 9.87 -2.98 19.71
C ALA A 221 10.96 -3.90 19.13
N ALA A 222 10.62 -4.70 18.13
CA ALA A 222 11.57 -5.52 17.37
C ALA A 222 12.37 -4.71 16.33
N GLY A 223 12.00 -3.48 16.04
CA GLY A 223 12.71 -2.58 15.12
C GLY A 223 12.00 -2.39 13.76
N ALA A 224 10.70 -2.65 13.65
CA ALA A 224 9.94 -2.30 12.46
C ALA A 224 9.98 -0.78 12.21
N LEU A 225 10.07 -0.39 10.96
CA LEU A 225 10.16 1.01 10.55
C LEU A 225 8.76 1.62 10.46
N ASP A 226 8.61 2.77 11.08
CA ASP A 226 7.38 3.56 11.07
C ASP A 226 7.55 4.76 10.14
N LEU A 227 7.51 4.47 8.84
CA LEU A 227 7.54 5.46 7.77
C LEU A 227 6.12 5.66 7.26
N GLU A 228 5.31 6.37 8.04
CA GLU A 228 3.97 6.75 7.64
C GLU A 228 4.05 7.83 6.56
N MET A 229 3.73 7.44 5.33
CA MET A 229 3.49 8.38 4.24
C MET A 229 2.00 8.41 3.98
N PRO A 230 1.34 9.57 4.09
CA PRO A 230 -0.08 9.67 3.79
C PRO A 230 -0.32 9.31 2.32
N GLU A 231 -1.23 8.37 2.08
CA GLU A 231 -1.66 8.05 0.73
C GLU A 231 -2.59 9.15 0.22
N ALA A 232 -2.21 9.76 -0.89
CA ALA A 232 -2.98 10.79 -1.56
C ALA A 232 -3.82 10.16 -2.67
N GLU A 233 -5.13 10.29 -2.57
CA GLU A 233 -6.09 9.88 -3.60
C GLU A 233 -6.47 11.08 -4.46
N VAL A 234 -6.31 10.94 -5.78
CA VAL A 234 -6.71 11.97 -6.75
C VAL A 234 -8.21 11.85 -6.99
N LEU A 235 -8.94 12.94 -6.79
CA LEU A 235 -10.34 13.08 -7.15
C LEU A 235 -10.45 13.54 -8.59
N LEU A 236 -11.29 12.87 -9.37
CA LEU A 236 -11.58 13.21 -10.76
C LEU A 236 -13.06 13.57 -10.93
N ASP A 237 -13.34 14.47 -11.84
CA ASP A 237 -14.69 14.71 -12.35
C ASP A 237 -15.08 13.73 -13.47
N ASP A 238 -16.28 13.91 -14.03
CA ASP A 238 -16.80 13.07 -15.12
C ASP A 238 -15.99 13.20 -16.43
N GLU A 239 -15.27 14.30 -16.61
CA GLU A 239 -14.38 14.58 -17.74
C GLU A 239 -13.01 13.95 -17.57
N GLY A 240 -12.71 13.43 -16.36
CA GLY A 240 -11.42 12.84 -15.98
C GLY A 240 -10.37 13.89 -15.62
N GLU A 241 -10.80 15.13 -15.36
CA GLU A 241 -9.97 16.21 -14.82
C GLU A 241 -9.78 16.02 -13.31
N MET A 242 -8.61 16.40 -12.80
CA MET A 242 -8.33 16.38 -11.38
C MET A 242 -9.02 17.56 -10.69
N THR A 243 -9.91 17.26 -9.74
CA THR A 243 -10.60 18.28 -8.92
C THR A 243 -9.92 18.52 -7.58
N GLY A 244 -9.09 17.60 -7.13
CA GLY A 244 -8.38 17.73 -5.86
C GLY A 244 -7.66 16.45 -5.44
N ILE A 245 -7.07 16.50 -4.24
CA ILE A 245 -6.45 15.36 -3.57
C ILE A 245 -7.09 15.22 -2.19
N VAL A 246 -7.42 13.98 -1.83
CA VAL A 246 -7.83 13.62 -0.48
C VAL A 246 -6.75 12.72 0.13
N THR A 247 -6.29 13.08 1.30
CA THR A 247 -5.40 12.21 2.07
C THR A 247 -6.24 11.11 2.73
N ARG A 248 -5.96 9.85 2.39
CA ARG A 248 -6.60 8.73 3.06
C ARG A 248 -6.13 8.66 4.51
N PRO A 249 -7.06 8.60 5.47
CA PRO A 249 -6.67 8.40 6.86
C PRO A 249 -6.03 7.01 7.02
N TYR A 250 -4.94 6.95 7.78
CA TYR A 250 -4.32 5.70 8.22
C TYR A 250 -4.42 5.64 9.73
N ASP A 251 -5.53 5.12 10.22
CA ASP A 251 -5.89 5.08 11.63
C ASP A 251 -5.87 3.65 12.21
N GLU A 252 -6.34 3.51 13.43
CA GLU A 252 -6.33 2.25 14.17
C GLU A 252 -7.14 1.14 13.46
N SER A 253 -8.16 1.48 12.68
CA SER A 253 -8.94 0.51 11.90
C SER A 253 -8.10 -0.11 10.78
N HIS A 254 -7.29 0.70 10.08
CA HIS A 254 -6.35 0.24 9.05
C HIS A 254 -5.23 -0.60 9.67
N GLN A 255 -4.67 -0.14 10.80
CA GLN A 255 -3.64 -0.85 11.54
C GLN A 255 -4.12 -2.22 12.03
N MET A 256 -5.40 -2.32 12.44
CA MET A 256 -6.00 -3.59 12.85
C MET A 256 -5.93 -4.64 11.75
N ILE A 257 -6.36 -4.28 10.54
CA ILE A 257 -6.32 -5.20 9.39
C ILE A 257 -4.87 -5.51 9.01
N GLU A 258 -4.02 -4.48 8.87
CA GLU A 258 -2.60 -4.65 8.54
C GLU A 258 -1.91 -5.65 9.45
N GLU A 259 -2.02 -5.51 10.77
CA GLU A 259 -1.32 -6.39 11.71
C GLU A 259 -1.84 -7.83 11.66
N CYS A 260 -3.15 -8.02 11.45
CA CYS A 260 -3.71 -9.36 11.22
C CYS A 260 -3.15 -10.00 9.94
N MET A 261 -3.05 -9.24 8.86
CA MET A 261 -2.49 -9.71 7.58
C MET A 261 -0.98 -9.97 7.69
N VAL A 262 -0.23 -9.10 8.35
CA VAL A 262 1.21 -9.29 8.62
C VAL A 262 1.45 -10.56 9.42
N ALA A 263 0.63 -10.83 10.44
CA ALA A 263 0.73 -12.04 11.26
C ALA A 263 0.45 -13.31 10.44
N ALA A 264 -0.59 -13.31 9.59
CA ALA A 264 -0.92 -14.44 8.73
C ALA A 264 0.16 -14.71 7.68
N ASN A 265 0.67 -13.67 7.03
CA ASN A 265 1.78 -13.73 6.09
C ASN A 265 3.03 -14.34 6.71
N GLU A 266 3.40 -13.90 7.92
CA GLU A 266 4.53 -14.46 8.68
C GLU A 266 4.29 -15.92 9.07
N ALA A 267 3.09 -16.27 9.54
CA ALA A 267 2.74 -17.62 9.99
C ALA A 267 2.90 -18.64 8.85
N VAL A 268 2.37 -18.33 7.65
CA VAL A 268 2.50 -19.19 6.48
C VAL A 268 3.93 -19.28 5.99
N ALA A 269 4.62 -18.14 5.88
CA ALA A 269 6.03 -18.12 5.44
C ALA A 269 6.92 -18.92 6.38
N LYS A 270 6.77 -18.76 7.70
CA LYS A 270 7.52 -19.49 8.72
C LYS A 270 7.24 -21.00 8.64
N GLU A 271 5.98 -21.41 8.49
CA GLU A 271 5.63 -22.84 8.39
C GLU A 271 6.33 -23.52 7.23
N LEU A 272 6.17 -22.97 6.02
CA LEU A 272 6.73 -23.60 4.82
C LEU A 272 8.26 -23.54 4.80
N TRP A 273 8.84 -22.38 5.13
CA TRP A 273 10.29 -22.20 5.08
C TRP A 273 11.04 -23.07 6.10
N THR A 274 10.56 -23.17 7.34
CA THR A 274 11.19 -24.01 8.38
C THR A 274 11.04 -25.51 8.10
N ARG A 275 10.10 -25.89 7.24
CA ARG A 275 9.92 -27.26 6.75
C ARG A 275 10.69 -27.55 5.46
N GLY A 276 11.54 -26.62 5.01
CA GLY A 276 12.39 -26.79 3.83
C GLY A 276 11.65 -26.61 2.49
N VAL A 277 10.45 -26.03 2.49
CA VAL A 277 9.72 -25.68 1.28
C VAL A 277 10.14 -24.27 0.84
N LYS A 278 10.80 -24.18 -0.31
CA LYS A 278 11.14 -22.90 -0.93
C LYS A 278 9.89 -22.25 -1.51
N ILE A 279 9.70 -20.96 -1.22
CA ILE A 279 8.53 -20.18 -1.59
C ILE A 279 8.97 -18.86 -2.24
N LEU A 280 8.05 -18.14 -2.86
CA LEU A 280 8.26 -16.73 -3.19
C LEU A 280 8.15 -15.90 -1.91
N ALA A 281 9.29 -15.55 -1.33
CA ALA A 281 9.36 -14.65 -0.19
C ALA A 281 9.14 -13.20 -0.62
N ARG A 282 8.60 -12.37 0.26
CA ARG A 282 8.62 -10.92 0.12
C ARG A 282 9.86 -10.39 0.84
N LEU A 283 10.94 -10.25 0.10
CA LEU A 283 12.24 -9.83 0.59
C LEU A 283 12.31 -8.29 0.62
N HIS A 284 12.71 -7.76 1.77
CA HIS A 284 13.13 -6.36 1.90
C HIS A 284 14.48 -6.34 2.60
N GLU A 285 15.52 -6.04 1.85
CA GLU A 285 16.88 -5.99 2.38
C GLU A 285 17.13 -4.71 3.19
N PRO A 286 18.15 -4.70 4.06
CA PRO A 286 18.65 -3.47 4.67
C PRO A 286 19.05 -2.43 3.61
N PRO A 287 19.07 -1.14 3.97
CA PRO A 287 19.51 -0.08 3.06
C PRO A 287 20.97 -0.27 2.65
N ASP A 288 21.29 0.23 1.46
CA ASP A 288 22.63 0.16 0.88
C ASP A 288 23.61 1.04 1.68
N PRO A 289 24.78 0.53 2.12
CA PRO A 289 25.77 1.30 2.89
C PRO A 289 26.19 2.61 2.21
N GLU A 290 26.35 2.64 0.88
CA GLU A 290 26.72 3.85 0.15
C GLU A 290 25.61 4.89 0.21
N LYS A 291 24.36 4.47 0.02
CA LYS A 291 23.20 5.36 0.16
C LYS A 291 23.03 5.89 1.58
N ILE A 292 23.39 5.10 2.59
CA ILE A 292 23.41 5.54 4.00
C ILE A 292 24.42 6.65 4.21
N LEU A 293 25.62 6.55 3.63
CA LEU A 293 26.64 7.59 3.73
C LEU A 293 26.16 8.91 3.12
N LEU A 294 25.56 8.85 1.93
CA LEU A 294 24.98 10.03 1.29
C LEU A 294 23.83 10.63 2.14
N LEU A 295 22.89 9.80 2.59
CA LEU A 295 21.81 10.25 3.47
C LEU A 295 22.33 10.90 4.74
N ARG A 296 23.40 10.35 5.36
CA ARG A 296 24.01 10.92 6.56
C ARG A 296 24.59 12.30 6.31
N ALA A 297 25.21 12.53 5.15
CA ALA A 297 25.73 13.83 4.76
C ALA A 297 24.60 14.85 4.54
N GLU A 298 23.55 14.46 3.82
CA GLU A 298 22.39 15.31 3.55
C GLU A 298 21.65 15.70 4.85
N LEU A 299 21.37 14.73 5.73
CA LEU A 299 20.72 14.99 7.03
C LEU A 299 21.55 15.88 7.95
N ARG A 300 22.89 15.74 7.92
CA ARG A 300 23.80 16.64 8.69
C ARG A 300 23.67 18.09 8.23
N GLY A 301 23.52 18.34 6.92
CA GLY A 301 23.26 19.67 6.38
C GLY A 301 21.97 20.30 6.92
N LEU A 302 20.98 19.48 7.30
CA LEU A 302 19.73 19.89 7.93
C LEU A 302 19.78 19.87 9.48
N GLY A 303 20.97 19.70 10.08
CA GLY A 303 21.14 19.65 11.53
C GLY A 303 20.69 18.33 12.19
N VAL A 304 20.39 17.30 11.40
CA VAL A 304 19.89 16.02 11.89
C VAL A 304 21.03 14.98 11.91
N LYS A 305 21.26 14.35 13.07
CA LYS A 305 22.27 13.29 13.23
C LYS A 305 21.63 11.92 13.00
N LEU A 306 22.10 11.20 12.00
CA LEU A 306 21.71 9.81 11.72
C LEU A 306 22.60 8.85 12.51
N GLY A 307 21.98 8.00 13.35
CA GLY A 307 22.65 6.92 14.07
C GLY A 307 23.05 5.74 13.19
N ASN A 308 23.33 4.59 13.81
CA ASN A 308 23.58 3.35 13.08
C ASN A 308 22.25 2.73 12.61
N ILE A 309 21.88 3.00 11.36
CA ILE A 309 20.62 2.51 10.75
C ILE A 309 20.71 1.08 10.18
N GLU A 310 21.87 0.44 10.23
CA GLU A 310 21.99 -0.99 9.97
C GLU A 310 21.35 -1.83 11.10
N ASN A 311 21.32 -1.27 12.31
CA ASN A 311 20.56 -1.85 13.41
C ASN A 311 19.10 -1.40 13.34
N PRO A 312 18.13 -2.31 13.07
CA PRO A 312 16.72 -1.95 12.91
C PRO A 312 16.13 -1.21 14.11
N LYS A 313 16.52 -1.56 15.35
CA LYS A 313 16.03 -0.91 16.57
C LYS A 313 16.53 0.53 16.68
N VAL A 314 17.81 0.76 16.39
CA VAL A 314 18.38 2.13 16.39
C VAL A 314 17.74 2.98 15.30
N PHE A 315 17.48 2.36 14.14
CA PHE A 315 16.80 3.07 13.05
C PHE A 315 15.35 3.40 13.40
N ALA A 316 14.60 2.47 13.99
CA ALA A 316 13.23 2.74 14.45
C ALA A 316 13.19 3.86 15.51
N GLN A 317 14.13 3.87 16.47
CA GLN A 317 14.25 4.96 17.45
C GLN A 317 14.55 6.31 16.79
N PHE A 318 15.45 6.32 15.80
CA PHE A 318 15.74 7.53 15.03
C PHE A 318 14.48 8.05 14.33
N LEU A 319 13.71 7.19 13.64
CA LEU A 319 12.45 7.59 12.98
C LEU A 319 11.47 8.21 13.97
N GLN A 320 11.32 7.63 15.16
CA GLN A 320 10.47 8.20 16.20
C GLN A 320 10.96 9.58 16.67
N SER A 321 12.29 9.77 16.78
CA SER A 321 12.87 11.04 17.25
C SER A 321 12.61 12.20 16.29
N ILE A 322 12.51 11.93 14.97
CA ILE A 322 12.28 12.96 13.95
C ILE A 322 10.79 13.26 13.70
N LYS A 323 9.84 12.48 14.22
CA LYS A 323 8.38 12.70 13.99
C LYS A 323 7.89 14.09 14.38
N ARG A 324 8.50 14.71 15.40
CA ARG A 324 8.16 16.06 15.86
C ARG A 324 8.96 17.18 15.15
N ASN A 325 9.86 16.80 14.24
CA ASN A 325 10.64 17.79 13.49
C ASN A 325 9.74 18.46 12.44
N PRO A 326 9.73 19.79 12.30
CA PRO A 326 8.98 20.49 11.26
C PRO A 326 9.28 20.00 9.83
N LEU A 327 10.50 19.48 9.60
CA LEU A 327 10.94 18.92 8.33
C LEU A 327 10.61 17.43 8.18
N TYR A 328 9.78 16.84 9.05
CA TYR A 328 9.48 15.41 9.03
C TYR A 328 9.08 14.86 7.65
N PRO A 329 8.20 15.51 6.85
CA PRO A 329 7.86 15.03 5.52
C PRO A 329 9.09 14.94 4.59
N THR A 330 9.93 15.96 4.59
CA THR A 330 11.16 15.99 3.79
C THR A 330 12.15 14.93 4.24
N LEU A 331 12.38 14.81 5.56
CA LEU A 331 13.27 13.81 6.15
C LEU A 331 12.79 12.39 5.83
N SER A 332 11.49 12.12 5.95
CA SER A 332 10.88 10.83 5.64
C SER A 332 11.08 10.46 4.17
N MET A 333 10.91 11.42 3.25
CA MET A 333 11.12 11.20 1.83
C MET A 333 12.59 10.90 1.51
N MET A 334 13.55 11.62 2.12
CA MET A 334 14.99 11.37 1.95
C MET A 334 15.36 9.96 2.44
N ILE A 335 14.86 9.57 3.61
CA ILE A 335 15.07 8.24 4.18
C ILE A 335 14.47 7.17 3.26
N LEU A 336 13.23 7.34 2.82
CA LEU A 336 12.55 6.38 1.93
C LEU A 336 13.31 6.17 0.62
N ARG A 337 13.87 7.22 0.03
CA ARG A 337 14.69 7.15 -1.19
C ARG A 337 16.00 6.37 -0.99
N SER A 338 16.53 6.34 0.21
CA SER A 338 17.74 5.57 0.56
C SER A 338 17.47 4.09 0.78
N MET A 339 16.20 3.70 1.03
CA MET A 339 15.81 2.32 1.27
C MET A 339 15.80 1.51 -0.03
N LYS A 340 16.11 0.22 0.07
CA LYS A 340 15.87 -0.73 -1.02
C LYS A 340 14.37 -0.97 -1.17
N LYS A 341 13.93 -1.26 -2.38
CA LYS A 341 12.55 -1.70 -2.62
C LYS A 341 12.39 -3.15 -2.20
N ALA A 342 11.23 -3.49 -1.64
CA ALA A 342 10.88 -4.89 -1.44
C ALA A 342 10.64 -5.57 -2.79
N VAL A 343 11.10 -6.83 -2.92
CA VAL A 343 11.00 -7.64 -4.14
C VAL A 343 10.51 -9.04 -3.78
N TYR A 344 10.12 -9.83 -4.77
CA TYR A 344 9.93 -11.26 -4.58
C TYR A 344 11.26 -11.97 -4.82
N ASP A 345 11.58 -12.91 -3.93
CA ASP A 345 12.80 -13.71 -3.97
C ASP A 345 12.52 -15.17 -3.60
N SER A 346 13.27 -16.09 -4.14
CA SER A 346 13.11 -17.52 -3.91
C SER A 346 14.29 -18.18 -3.16
N THR A 347 15.34 -17.41 -2.91
CA THR A 347 16.59 -17.89 -2.30
C THR A 347 16.74 -17.41 -0.87
N THR A 348 16.29 -16.21 -0.59
CA THR A 348 16.42 -15.52 0.69
C THR A 348 15.05 -15.14 1.22
N ILE A 349 14.90 -15.03 2.54
CA ILE A 349 13.68 -14.61 3.20
C ILE A 349 13.99 -13.60 4.30
N GLY A 350 13.10 -12.65 4.51
CA GLY A 350 13.18 -11.63 5.54
C GLY A 350 12.67 -10.29 5.05
N HIS A 351 12.18 -9.48 5.96
CA HIS A 351 11.66 -8.16 5.62
C HIS A 351 12.14 -7.12 6.62
N PHE A 352 13.20 -6.38 6.26
CA PHE A 352 13.84 -5.39 7.13
C PHE A 352 12.85 -4.36 7.66
N GLY A 353 12.08 -3.72 6.78
CA GLY A 353 11.13 -2.68 7.19
C GLY A 353 10.03 -3.16 8.14
N LEU A 354 9.64 -4.45 8.08
CA LEU A 354 8.66 -5.05 8.99
C LEU A 354 9.30 -5.72 10.22
N ALA A 355 10.63 -5.76 10.30
CA ALA A 355 11.38 -6.53 11.31
C ALA A 355 10.95 -8.01 11.39
N LYS A 356 10.68 -8.63 10.22
CA LYS A 356 10.25 -10.03 10.13
C LYS A 356 11.35 -10.91 9.55
N LYS A 357 11.67 -12.00 10.25
CA LYS A 357 12.63 -13.01 9.78
C LYS A 357 12.06 -13.87 8.66
N TYR A 358 10.76 -14.14 8.68
CA TYR A 358 10.03 -14.92 7.69
C TYR A 358 8.87 -14.10 7.18
N TYR A 359 8.82 -13.81 5.88
CA TYR A 359 7.73 -13.03 5.33
C TYR A 359 7.46 -13.38 3.86
N ALA A 360 6.22 -13.60 3.54
CA ALA A 360 5.74 -13.82 2.18
C ALA A 360 4.31 -13.28 2.07
N HIS A 361 3.87 -12.94 0.89
CA HIS A 361 2.50 -12.50 0.65
C HIS A 361 1.57 -13.71 0.50
N PHE A 362 0.52 -13.78 1.30
CA PHE A 362 -0.49 -14.83 1.31
C PHE A 362 -1.92 -14.28 1.26
N THR A 363 -2.12 -13.05 1.71
CA THR A 363 -3.43 -12.52 2.10
C THR A 363 -4.21 -11.85 0.98
N SER A 364 -3.69 -11.78 -0.26
CA SER A 364 -4.41 -11.14 -1.38
C SER A 364 -4.26 -11.89 -2.71
N PRO A 365 -4.74 -13.15 -2.81
CA PRO A 365 -4.59 -13.98 -4.02
C PRO A 365 -5.51 -13.55 -5.17
N ILE A 366 -6.54 -12.74 -4.93
CA ILE A 366 -7.39 -12.18 -6.00
C ILE A 366 -6.60 -11.21 -6.87
N ARG A 367 -5.68 -10.45 -6.25
CA ARG A 367 -4.96 -9.35 -6.91
C ARG A 367 -3.44 -9.52 -6.98
N ARG A 368 -2.84 -10.59 -6.42
CA ARG A 368 -1.40 -10.87 -6.50
C ARG A 368 -1.13 -12.34 -6.82
N TYR A 369 -0.40 -12.59 -7.89
CA TYR A 369 -0.03 -13.93 -8.31
C TYR A 369 0.90 -14.68 -7.34
N PRO A 370 1.88 -14.02 -6.65
CA PRO A 370 2.68 -14.67 -5.61
C PRO A 370 1.83 -15.28 -4.49
N ASP A 371 0.78 -14.62 -4.06
CA ASP A 371 -0.15 -15.12 -3.04
C ASP A 371 -0.86 -16.39 -3.54
N LEU A 372 -1.34 -16.38 -4.78
CA LEU A 372 -1.96 -17.55 -5.42
C LEU A 372 -0.99 -18.75 -5.47
N THR A 373 0.29 -18.51 -5.80
CA THR A 373 1.30 -19.59 -5.80
C THR A 373 1.56 -20.12 -4.40
N LEU A 374 1.59 -19.25 -3.39
CA LEU A 374 1.78 -19.63 -2.00
C LEU A 374 0.58 -20.44 -1.45
N HIS A 375 -0.66 -20.08 -1.83
CA HIS A 375 -1.86 -20.86 -1.53
C HIS A 375 -1.75 -22.30 -2.08
N ARG A 376 -1.29 -22.45 -3.32
CA ARG A 376 -1.08 -23.76 -3.95
C ARG A 376 -0.02 -24.58 -3.23
N GLN A 377 1.11 -23.97 -2.86
CA GLN A 377 2.16 -24.65 -2.13
C GLN A 377 1.72 -25.08 -0.74
N LEU A 378 1.00 -24.20 -0.01
CA LEU A 378 0.46 -24.54 1.31
C LEU A 378 -0.59 -25.67 1.21
N ALA A 379 -1.50 -25.63 0.24
CA ALA A 379 -2.46 -26.69 0.02
C ALA A 379 -1.80 -28.03 -0.32
N ALA A 380 -0.78 -28.01 -1.18
CA ALA A 380 -0.01 -29.20 -1.51
C ALA A 380 0.75 -29.73 -0.29
N TYR A 381 1.36 -28.86 0.52
CA TYR A 381 2.06 -29.22 1.75
C TYR A 381 1.13 -29.91 2.76
N LEU A 382 -0.07 -29.37 2.98
CA LEU A 382 -1.05 -29.94 3.90
C LEU A 382 -1.56 -31.32 3.45
N SER A 383 -1.64 -31.55 2.14
CA SER A 383 -2.05 -32.86 1.62
C SER A 383 -0.87 -33.86 1.57
N ASN A 384 0.28 -33.41 1.12
CA ASN A 384 1.53 -34.18 1.07
C ASN A 384 2.73 -33.23 0.96
N PRO A 385 3.60 -33.13 1.98
CA PRO A 385 4.74 -32.21 2.00
C PRO A 385 5.66 -32.28 0.77
N SER A 386 5.85 -33.50 0.19
CA SER A 386 6.69 -33.65 -1.01
C SER A 386 6.13 -32.96 -2.25
N LYS A 387 4.81 -32.78 -2.34
CA LYS A 387 4.14 -32.13 -3.46
C LYS A 387 4.22 -30.59 -3.41
N ALA A 388 4.63 -30.01 -2.29
CA ALA A 388 4.76 -28.56 -2.14
C ALA A 388 6.02 -28.00 -2.81
N LYS A 389 6.97 -28.86 -3.19
CA LYS A 389 8.24 -28.44 -3.79
C LYS A 389 8.03 -27.99 -5.23
N VAL A 390 8.48 -26.78 -5.51
CA VAL A 390 8.52 -26.19 -6.85
C VAL A 390 9.97 -26.14 -7.33
N PRO A 391 10.25 -26.45 -8.61
CA PRO A 391 11.61 -26.41 -9.14
C PRO A 391 12.26 -25.02 -8.94
N PRO A 392 13.51 -24.94 -8.45
CA PRO A 392 14.17 -23.65 -8.16
C PRO A 392 14.21 -22.68 -9.35
N LYS A 393 14.47 -23.19 -10.55
CA LYS A 393 14.46 -22.39 -11.80
C LYS A 393 13.10 -21.75 -12.07
N LEU A 394 12.00 -22.46 -11.76
CA LEU A 394 10.64 -21.94 -11.94
C LEU A 394 10.32 -20.87 -10.90
N LEU A 395 10.70 -21.08 -9.63
CA LEU A 395 10.56 -20.08 -8.57
C LEU A 395 11.35 -18.80 -8.88
N ALA A 396 12.59 -18.93 -9.33
CA ALA A 396 13.42 -17.78 -9.71
C ALA A 396 12.76 -16.96 -10.84
N ARG A 397 12.27 -17.65 -11.88
CA ARG A 397 11.54 -16.99 -12.97
C ARG A 397 10.27 -16.29 -12.50
N TRP A 398 9.53 -16.90 -11.57
CA TRP A 398 8.34 -16.27 -11.00
C TRP A 398 8.72 -15.05 -10.15
N ALA A 399 9.79 -15.12 -9.35
CA ALA A 399 10.27 -14.01 -8.53
C ALA A 399 10.65 -12.78 -9.38
N GLU A 400 11.43 -12.99 -10.43
CA GLU A 400 11.84 -11.94 -11.36
C GLU A 400 10.62 -11.31 -12.05
N HIS A 401 9.79 -12.14 -12.70
CA HIS A 401 8.62 -11.67 -13.43
C HIS A 401 7.62 -10.91 -12.54
N THR A 402 7.29 -11.46 -11.35
CA THR A 402 6.31 -10.82 -10.47
C THR A 402 6.84 -9.52 -9.88
N SER A 403 8.14 -9.43 -9.58
CA SER A 403 8.77 -8.18 -9.12
C SER A 403 8.77 -7.11 -10.23
N GLU A 404 9.10 -7.49 -11.47
CA GLU A 404 9.04 -6.60 -12.64
C GLU A 404 7.62 -6.07 -12.86
N ARG A 405 6.63 -6.97 -12.88
CA ARG A 405 5.23 -6.58 -13.12
C ARG A 405 4.65 -5.70 -12.02
N GLU A 406 5.00 -5.94 -10.76
CA GLU A 406 4.64 -5.06 -9.65
C GLU A 406 5.24 -3.65 -9.82
N GLN A 407 6.50 -3.57 -10.25
CA GLN A 407 7.14 -2.28 -10.51
C GLN A 407 6.44 -1.53 -11.66
N VAL A 408 6.12 -2.24 -12.75
CA VAL A 408 5.37 -1.66 -13.89
C VAL A 408 3.99 -1.15 -13.44
N ALA A 409 3.27 -1.90 -12.60
CA ALA A 409 1.99 -1.48 -12.06
C ALA A 409 2.11 -0.18 -11.26
N ALA A 410 3.05 -0.14 -10.30
CA ALA A 410 3.29 1.04 -9.47
C ALA A 410 3.78 2.26 -10.29
N GLU A 411 4.52 2.04 -11.38
CA GLU A 411 4.93 3.13 -12.27
C GLU A 411 3.75 3.66 -13.12
N ALA A 412 2.84 2.77 -13.55
CA ALA A 412 1.66 3.17 -14.29
C ALA A 412 0.68 3.99 -13.41
N GLU A 413 0.44 3.54 -12.19
CA GLU A 413 -0.39 4.25 -11.21
C GLU A 413 0.15 5.65 -10.93
N ARG A 414 1.45 5.76 -10.60
CA ARG A 414 2.11 7.06 -10.38
C ARG A 414 2.14 7.92 -11.64
N GLY A 415 2.39 7.30 -12.80
CA GLY A 415 2.45 8.01 -14.07
C GLY A 415 1.14 8.69 -14.42
N LEU A 416 0.00 8.01 -14.19
CA LEU A 416 -1.32 8.60 -14.42
C LEU A 416 -1.59 9.75 -13.44
N VAL A 417 -1.31 9.55 -12.16
CA VAL A 417 -1.47 10.59 -11.13
C VAL A 417 -0.65 11.85 -11.49
N GLU A 418 0.60 11.68 -11.93
CA GLU A 418 1.43 12.81 -12.36
C GLU A 418 0.83 13.53 -13.58
N ILE A 419 0.35 12.80 -14.59
CA ILE A 419 -0.31 13.42 -15.75
C ILE A 419 -1.50 14.26 -15.29
N LYS A 420 -2.34 13.75 -14.38
CA LYS A 420 -3.49 14.48 -13.85
C LYS A 420 -3.08 15.76 -13.11
N LYS A 421 -2.03 15.70 -12.30
CA LYS A 421 -1.45 16.87 -11.62
C LYS A 421 -0.92 17.91 -12.60
N PHE A 422 -0.24 17.47 -13.66
CA PHE A 422 0.27 18.37 -14.71
C PHE A 422 -0.86 19.04 -15.47
N ARG A 423 -1.95 18.32 -15.81
CA ARG A 423 -3.13 18.91 -16.43
C ARG A 423 -3.80 19.95 -15.54
N LEU A 424 -3.96 19.67 -14.26
CA LEU A 424 -4.49 20.64 -13.30
C LEU A 424 -3.67 21.94 -13.31
N MET A 425 -2.34 21.82 -13.36
CA MET A 425 -1.45 22.98 -13.41
C MET A 425 -1.49 23.67 -14.79
N GLU A 426 -1.63 22.93 -15.89
CA GLU A 426 -1.77 23.49 -17.24
C GLU A 426 -3.07 24.29 -17.38
N ALA A 427 -4.18 23.77 -16.86
CA ALA A 427 -5.47 24.47 -16.87
C ALA A 427 -5.43 25.83 -16.13
N GLN A 428 -4.51 26.02 -15.18
CA GLN A 428 -4.31 27.31 -14.53
C GLN A 428 -3.67 28.34 -15.44
N LEU A 429 -2.84 27.92 -16.41
CA LEU A 429 -2.24 28.85 -17.39
C LEU A 429 -3.28 29.38 -18.38
N ASP A 430 -4.28 28.55 -18.71
CA ASP A 430 -5.35 28.91 -19.65
C ASP A 430 -6.48 29.68 -18.98
N SER A 431 -6.54 29.66 -17.65
CA SER A 431 -7.55 30.38 -16.89
C SER A 431 -7.24 31.89 -16.84
N ARG A 432 -8.30 32.72 -16.89
CA ARG A 432 -8.16 34.16 -16.67
C ARG A 432 -7.86 34.53 -15.20
N GLN A 433 -7.95 33.58 -14.29
CA GLN A 433 -7.63 33.73 -12.87
C GLN A 433 -6.34 33.01 -12.55
N ILE A 434 -5.31 33.78 -12.21
CA ILE A 434 -4.06 33.23 -11.67
C ILE A 434 -4.33 32.85 -10.21
N LEU A 435 -4.24 31.56 -9.90
CA LEU A 435 -4.33 31.07 -8.53
C LEU A 435 -2.97 31.07 -7.88
N ASP A 436 -2.91 31.64 -6.68
CA ASP A 436 -1.74 31.61 -5.82
C ASP A 436 -1.85 30.45 -4.84
N TYR A 437 -0.76 29.69 -4.70
CA TYR A 437 -0.67 28.53 -3.83
C TYR A 437 0.34 28.75 -2.71
N ASP A 438 0.02 28.26 -1.53
CA ASP A 438 0.97 28.16 -0.43
C ASP A 438 1.88 26.95 -0.66
N ALA A 439 3.14 27.18 -0.88
CA ALA A 439 4.14 26.15 -1.14
C ALA A 439 5.22 26.13 -0.05
N VAL A 440 5.88 25.00 0.09
CA VAL A 440 7.03 24.79 0.98
C VAL A 440 8.25 24.44 0.14
N ILE A 441 9.39 25.05 0.45
CA ILE A 441 10.66 24.73 -0.20
C ILE A 441 11.11 23.34 0.26
N SER A 442 11.19 22.40 -0.67
CA SER A 442 11.64 21.03 -0.39
C SER A 442 13.16 20.90 -0.52
N LYS A 443 13.78 21.67 -1.42
CA LYS A 443 15.23 21.65 -1.66
C LYS A 443 15.69 22.93 -2.36
N CYS A 444 16.88 23.43 -1.99
CA CYS A 444 17.58 24.46 -2.76
C CYS A 444 18.71 23.84 -3.59
N THR A 445 18.94 24.40 -4.77
CA THR A 445 19.99 24.00 -5.73
C THR A 445 20.65 25.26 -6.33
N PRO A 446 21.78 25.14 -7.03
CA PRO A 446 22.41 26.30 -7.68
C PRO A 446 21.53 27.02 -8.69
N PHE A 447 20.49 26.37 -9.24
CA PHE A 447 19.59 26.92 -10.25
C PHE A 447 18.22 27.37 -9.70
N GLY A 448 17.95 27.16 -8.40
CA GLY A 448 16.73 27.65 -7.76
C GLY A 448 16.22 26.76 -6.62
N CYS A 449 14.97 27.03 -6.20
CA CYS A 449 14.28 26.29 -5.17
C CYS A 449 13.26 25.31 -5.79
N PHE A 450 13.32 24.05 -5.40
CA PHE A 450 12.19 23.15 -5.58
C PHE A 450 11.17 23.44 -4.48
N VAL A 451 9.94 23.64 -4.89
CA VAL A 451 8.81 23.90 -4.00
C VAL A 451 7.76 22.83 -4.17
N GLU A 452 7.00 22.58 -3.11
CA GLU A 452 5.89 21.65 -3.10
C GLU A 452 4.64 22.39 -2.62
N ILE A 453 3.52 22.20 -3.32
CA ILE A 453 2.18 22.63 -2.91
C ILE A 453 1.56 21.45 -2.14
N PRO A 454 1.50 21.48 -0.80
CA PRO A 454 1.09 20.31 0.00
C PRO A 454 -0.34 19.86 -0.29
N GLU A 455 -1.26 20.82 -0.51
CA GLU A 455 -2.68 20.56 -0.75
C GLU A 455 -2.93 19.74 -2.02
N LEU A 456 -2.04 19.86 -3.02
CA LEU A 456 -2.16 19.18 -4.31
C LEU A 456 -1.06 18.12 -4.51
N ALA A 457 -0.12 18.01 -3.56
CA ALA A 457 1.09 17.21 -3.67
C ALA A 457 1.80 17.41 -5.03
N VAL A 458 1.86 18.66 -5.49
CA VAL A 458 2.50 19.08 -6.75
C VAL A 458 3.82 19.75 -6.43
N SER A 459 4.87 19.30 -7.10
CA SER A 459 6.22 19.88 -6.96
C SER A 459 6.66 20.56 -8.23
N GLY A 460 7.45 21.63 -8.12
CA GLY A 460 8.04 22.32 -9.26
C GLY A 460 9.20 23.20 -8.87
N LEU A 461 9.74 23.92 -9.83
CA LEU A 461 10.93 24.75 -9.68
C LEU A 461 10.57 26.24 -9.68
N VAL A 462 11.06 26.97 -8.70
CA VAL A 462 11.23 28.44 -8.75
C VAL A 462 12.65 28.72 -9.13
N HIS A 463 12.88 29.24 -10.36
CA HIS A 463 14.23 29.52 -10.86
C HIS A 463 14.90 30.61 -10.03
N ILE A 464 16.23 30.50 -9.85
CA ILE A 464 17.02 31.40 -9.02
C ILE A 464 16.87 32.89 -9.39
N SER A 465 16.72 33.20 -10.69
CA SER A 465 16.52 34.56 -11.19
C SER A 465 15.20 35.22 -10.74
N LEU A 466 14.23 34.42 -10.30
CA LEU A 466 12.92 34.89 -9.85
C LEU A 466 12.88 35.18 -8.33
N LEU A 467 13.87 34.67 -7.60
CA LEU A 467 13.92 34.81 -6.13
C LEU A 467 14.29 36.24 -5.70
N SER A 468 15.18 36.90 -6.44
CA SER A 468 15.60 38.26 -6.13
C SER A 468 16.05 39.01 -7.39
N HIS A 469 15.95 40.36 -7.37
CA HIS A 469 16.55 41.22 -8.40
C HIS A 469 18.09 41.36 -8.23
N LYS A 470 18.62 40.95 -7.06
CA LYS A 470 20.03 40.98 -6.74
C LYS A 470 20.62 39.60 -6.96
N PHE A 471 21.93 39.53 -7.07
CA PHE A 471 22.67 38.27 -7.20
C PHE A 471 22.32 37.33 -6.04
N VAL A 472 21.95 36.10 -6.36
CA VAL A 472 21.66 35.04 -5.40
C VAL A 472 22.75 33.98 -5.49
N LYS A 473 23.34 33.63 -4.35
CA LYS A 473 24.40 32.63 -4.23
C LYS A 473 23.86 31.37 -3.56
N PHE A 474 24.23 30.21 -4.11
CA PHE A 474 24.01 28.91 -3.47
C PHE A 474 25.14 28.61 -2.47
N ASN A 475 24.77 28.20 -1.27
CA ASN A 475 25.69 27.78 -0.22
C ASN A 475 25.65 26.26 -0.11
N GLU A 476 26.74 25.60 -0.49
CA GLU A 476 26.82 24.13 -0.46
C GLU A 476 26.81 23.56 0.96
N SER A 477 27.37 24.32 1.94
CA SER A 477 27.52 23.85 3.33
C SER A 477 26.18 23.60 4.04
N ASP A 478 25.15 24.41 3.76
CA ASP A 478 23.82 24.33 4.38
C ASP A 478 22.69 24.18 3.36
N GLN A 479 23.05 23.98 2.07
CA GLN A 479 22.10 23.82 0.95
C GLN A 479 21.04 24.95 0.92
N SER A 480 21.46 26.20 1.12
CA SER A 480 20.62 27.37 1.11
C SER A 480 20.93 28.30 -0.08
N LEU A 481 19.99 29.18 -0.40
CA LEU A 481 20.19 30.31 -1.31
C LEU A 481 20.15 31.60 -0.51
N SER A 482 21.06 32.52 -0.81
CA SER A 482 21.11 33.84 -0.15
C SER A 482 21.30 34.95 -1.17
N ALA A 483 20.50 36.02 -1.05
CA ALA A 483 20.62 37.20 -1.91
C ALA A 483 21.55 38.23 -1.29
N PHE A 484 22.35 38.89 -2.13
CA PHE A 484 23.20 40.00 -1.70
C PHE A 484 22.35 41.18 -1.22
N GLY A 485 22.49 41.51 0.07
CA GLY A 485 21.72 42.59 0.70
C GLY A 485 20.39 42.15 1.33
N GLY A 486 20.22 40.87 1.59
CA GLY A 486 19.10 40.33 2.35
C GLY A 486 18.19 39.39 1.56
N GLY A 487 17.61 38.44 2.25
CA GLY A 487 16.81 37.35 1.73
C GLY A 487 17.58 36.03 1.72
N SER A 488 16.99 35.01 2.32
CA SER A 488 17.52 33.64 2.30
C SER A 488 16.39 32.67 2.10
N TRP A 489 16.70 31.53 1.47
CA TRP A 489 15.75 30.45 1.19
C TRP A 489 16.39 29.13 1.60
N ARG A 490 15.66 28.33 2.35
CA ARG A 490 16.08 27.02 2.86
C ARG A 490 14.94 26.01 2.74
N ALA A 491 15.28 24.75 2.76
CA ALA A 491 14.28 23.70 2.89
C ALA A 491 13.42 23.92 4.15
N GLY A 492 12.10 23.83 3.99
CA GLY A 492 11.11 24.11 5.03
C GLY A 492 10.54 25.52 5.03
N ASP A 493 11.15 26.49 4.34
CA ASP A 493 10.59 27.84 4.22
C ASP A 493 9.30 27.82 3.39
N ARG A 494 8.35 28.69 3.74
CA ARG A 494 7.09 28.87 3.01
C ARG A 494 7.25 29.92 1.94
N MET A 495 6.62 29.69 0.79
CA MET A 495 6.61 30.60 -0.35
C MET A 495 5.24 30.55 -1.02
N ARG A 496 4.63 31.71 -1.31
CA ARG A 496 3.48 31.76 -2.19
C ARG A 496 3.93 31.77 -3.63
N VAL A 497 3.32 30.93 -4.46
CA VAL A 497 3.71 30.73 -5.86
C VAL A 497 2.47 30.60 -6.75
N HIS A 498 2.64 30.94 -8.04
CA HIS A 498 1.69 30.57 -9.08
C HIS A 498 2.41 29.85 -10.22
N VAL A 499 1.65 29.12 -11.03
CA VAL A 499 2.19 28.35 -12.16
C VAL A 499 2.62 29.31 -13.26
N ALA A 500 3.81 29.10 -13.81
CA ALA A 500 4.33 29.88 -14.94
C ALA A 500 4.48 29.04 -16.21
N LYS A 501 4.83 27.76 -16.06
CA LYS A 501 5.00 26.86 -17.21
C LYS A 501 4.79 25.41 -16.76
N VAL A 502 4.19 24.62 -17.66
CA VAL A 502 4.07 23.16 -17.52
C VAL A 502 4.71 22.50 -18.74
N ASP A 503 5.61 21.55 -18.51
CA ASP A 503 6.30 20.79 -19.55
C ASP A 503 6.15 19.29 -19.28
N PHE A 504 5.23 18.64 -19.99
CA PHE A 504 4.96 17.20 -19.85
C PHE A 504 6.15 16.34 -20.28
N ARG A 505 6.90 16.76 -21.30
CA ARG A 505 8.04 15.98 -21.82
C ARG A 505 9.21 15.96 -20.85
N GLN A 506 9.51 17.13 -20.27
CA GLN A 506 10.57 17.27 -19.27
C GLN A 506 10.12 16.94 -17.85
N ARG A 507 8.83 16.68 -17.64
CA ARG A 507 8.21 16.48 -16.30
C ARG A 507 8.53 17.62 -15.35
N ARG A 508 8.29 18.83 -15.81
CA ARG A 508 8.67 20.03 -15.09
C ARG A 508 7.51 21.01 -15.03
N ILE A 509 7.32 21.53 -13.83
CA ILE A 509 6.46 22.66 -13.57
C ILE A 509 7.35 23.79 -13.07
N ASP A 510 7.26 24.95 -13.71
CA ASP A 510 7.95 26.16 -13.27
C ASP A 510 6.94 27.07 -12.55
N PHE A 511 7.34 27.53 -11.40
CA PHE A 511 6.59 28.45 -10.56
C PHE A 511 7.25 29.82 -10.49
N VAL A 512 6.41 30.84 -10.28
CA VAL A 512 6.85 32.20 -10.01
C VAL A 512 6.43 32.59 -8.59
N PRO A 513 7.34 33.13 -7.77
CA PRO A 513 6.99 33.58 -6.42
C PRO A 513 6.07 34.80 -6.48
N VAL A 514 4.99 34.76 -5.68
CA VAL A 514 4.11 35.92 -5.48
C VAL A 514 4.84 36.94 -4.64
N ARG A 515 5.11 38.11 -5.21
CA ARG A 515 5.74 39.21 -4.48
C ARG A 515 4.77 39.76 -3.47
N GLN A 516 5.11 39.69 -2.20
CA GLN A 516 4.38 40.47 -1.21
C GLN A 516 4.56 41.95 -1.54
N SER A 517 3.46 42.61 -1.96
CA SER A 517 3.47 44.08 -1.98
C SER A 517 3.80 44.55 -0.56
N ARG A 518 4.95 45.16 -0.39
CA ARG A 518 5.24 45.89 0.89
C ARG A 518 4.07 46.83 1.10
N ARG A 519 3.17 46.53 2.03
CA ARG A 519 2.29 47.55 2.58
C ARG A 519 3.22 48.62 3.14
N ARG A 520 3.18 49.78 2.49
CA ARG A 520 3.79 51.01 2.98
C ARG A 520 3.06 51.47 4.24
#